data_1dcaff1f3a421c0849d7befceb2b2336
#
_entry.id   1dcaff1f3a421c0849d7befceb2b2336
#
_cell.length_a   1.000
_cell.length_b   1.000
_cell.length_c   1.000
_cell.angle_alpha   90.00
_cell.angle_beta   90.00
_cell.angle_gamma   90.00
#
_symmetry.space_group_name_H-M   'P 1'
#
loop_
_entity.id
_entity.type
_entity.pdbx_description
1 polymer ?
#
loop_
_entity_poly.entity_id
_entity_poly.type
_entity_poly.pdbx_seq_one_letter_code
_entity_poly.pdbx_strand_id
1 'polypeptide(L)'
;MLVRHWRITGAHVFPEAQLEALVNEFRGQKLKLTELSAAARRITIYYRKHGYLLSRAYVPAQKVHNDTVEIAVIEGRLGSIEVSNNSSVAASLVTRDLAQLRSTGPVEGHSLERSLLLLNDLPAVEVRSTLKPGASVGASDLDVQLNRTDRLSGSVDADDFGNRYTGQFRGGGTLNFNEPFHYGDVLSLRGDSAGSGMNYGRLAYQIPVGGDGFKSGIAVSDLHYKLGQQFEALGADGTAEVGTLWTAYQVVRNPWENLAVQLSYDHKRLEDLVHSTDADSHKSLDVLTLGLSGDWTDGVGGGGVNVYSADFTSGQLRLDPTTAAVDEGPYGHHTRGEYFKLSWSYSRTQSLARGLSLYTSLTGQASSKNLDTSETLALGGVYGVRAYPQDEGAGDDAAILNLELRWTVPDLPDIQLLTFADAGTVRINHTPLPTDTNNRRTLDGEGLGLQWMGTRHFALRTYLAWRAGPAPLTDVDRRPRGWLQFVQYF
;
A
#
# COMPACT_ATOMS: atom_id res chain seq x y z
N MET A 1 0.41 55.83 -6.39
CA MET A 1 0.99 56.51 -5.21
C MET A 1 2.44 56.02 -5.01
N LEU A 2 3.30 56.79 -4.40
CA LEU A 2 4.65 56.33 -4.03
C LEU A 2 4.55 55.45 -2.79
N VAL A 3 5.22 54.29 -2.77
CA VAL A 3 5.24 53.38 -1.60
C VAL A 3 6.69 53.24 -1.13
N ARG A 4 6.98 53.78 0.05
CA ARG A 4 8.34 53.70 0.66
C ARG A 4 8.40 52.64 1.76
N HIS A 5 7.28 52.38 2.42
CA HIS A 5 7.20 51.44 3.54
C HIS A 5 5.93 50.59 3.41
N TRP A 6 6.05 49.36 3.80
CA TRP A 6 4.94 48.42 3.96
C TRP A 6 4.64 48.27 5.45
N ARG A 7 3.40 48.16 5.80
CA ARG A 7 2.94 47.70 7.12
C ARG A 7 2.07 46.49 6.91
N ILE A 8 2.44 45.36 7.48
CA ILE A 8 1.65 44.15 7.36
C ILE A 8 0.95 43.89 8.69
N THR A 9 -0.37 43.83 8.67
CA THR A 9 -1.19 43.64 9.87
C THR A 9 -1.94 42.33 9.79
N GLY A 10 -2.29 41.73 10.96
CA GLY A 10 -3.09 40.51 11.08
C GLY A 10 -2.33 39.20 10.71
N ALA A 11 -1.02 39.30 10.56
CA ALA A 11 -0.16 38.13 10.37
C ALA A 11 0.39 37.66 11.72
N HIS A 12 0.10 36.39 12.09
CA HIS A 12 0.56 35.77 13.33
C HIS A 12 1.37 34.50 13.04
N VAL A 13 1.12 33.84 11.91
CA VAL A 13 1.80 32.62 11.48
C VAL A 13 3.22 32.90 11.00
N PHE A 14 3.40 33.98 10.23
CA PHE A 14 4.70 34.35 9.69
C PHE A 14 5.13 35.73 10.22
N PRO A 15 6.44 35.90 10.53
CA PRO A 15 6.97 37.19 10.94
C PRO A 15 6.75 38.27 9.87
N GLU A 16 6.42 39.50 10.29
CA GLU A 16 6.18 40.64 9.41
C GLU A 16 7.35 40.88 8.45
N ALA A 17 8.57 40.85 8.95
CA ALA A 17 9.79 41.04 8.16
C ALA A 17 9.92 40.04 7.00
N GLN A 18 9.48 38.79 7.19
CA GLN A 18 9.47 37.76 6.16
C GLN A 18 8.45 38.06 5.05
N LEU A 19 7.28 38.55 5.44
CA LEU A 19 6.23 38.93 4.49
C LEU A 19 6.58 40.23 3.74
N GLU A 20 7.22 41.21 4.43
CA GLU A 20 7.72 42.42 3.78
C GLU A 20 8.76 42.10 2.70
N ALA A 21 9.63 41.13 2.93
CA ALA A 21 10.64 40.71 1.95
C ALA A 21 10.01 40.28 0.61
N LEU A 22 8.79 39.68 0.64
CA LEU A 22 8.07 39.23 -0.55
C LEU A 22 7.57 40.38 -1.44
N VAL A 23 7.36 41.55 -0.85
CA VAL A 23 6.83 42.77 -1.52
C VAL A 23 7.90 43.86 -1.68
N ASN A 24 9.15 43.57 -1.30
CA ASN A 24 10.25 44.55 -1.29
C ASN A 24 10.57 45.09 -2.69
N GLU A 25 10.37 44.32 -3.75
CA GLU A 25 10.58 44.80 -5.12
C GLU A 25 9.64 45.94 -5.52
N PHE A 26 8.48 46.09 -4.87
CA PHE A 26 7.54 47.21 -5.12
C PHE A 26 7.90 48.47 -4.32
N ARG A 27 8.92 48.44 -3.46
CA ARG A 27 9.34 49.57 -2.64
C ARG A 27 10.04 50.66 -3.47
N GLY A 28 9.73 51.92 -3.20
CA GLY A 28 10.29 53.06 -3.91
C GLY A 28 9.62 53.36 -5.25
N GLN A 29 8.59 52.62 -5.62
CA GLN A 29 7.87 52.75 -6.90
C GLN A 29 6.57 53.53 -6.74
N LYS A 30 6.12 54.18 -7.84
CA LYS A 30 4.77 54.79 -7.95
C LYS A 30 3.81 53.71 -8.43
N LEU A 31 3.01 53.19 -7.52
CA LEU A 31 2.11 52.06 -7.79
C LEU A 31 0.65 52.50 -8.00
N LYS A 32 -0.04 51.81 -8.92
CA LYS A 32 -1.49 51.86 -9.11
C LYS A 32 -2.15 50.84 -8.16
N LEU A 33 -3.46 50.92 -7.99
CA LEU A 33 -4.22 50.00 -7.12
C LEU A 33 -4.07 48.53 -7.56
N THR A 34 -3.98 48.28 -8.86
CA THR A 34 -3.73 46.93 -9.42
C THR A 34 -2.38 46.35 -8.99
N GLU A 35 -1.34 47.18 -8.92
CA GLU A 35 0.01 46.78 -8.51
C GLU A 35 0.10 46.58 -6.99
N LEU A 36 -0.61 47.40 -6.22
CA LEU A 36 -0.78 47.18 -4.78
C LEU A 36 -1.50 45.85 -4.49
N SER A 37 -2.53 45.54 -5.27
CA SER A 37 -3.25 44.27 -5.18
C SER A 37 -2.36 43.08 -5.58
N ALA A 38 -1.45 43.27 -6.55
CA ALA A 38 -0.46 42.27 -6.92
C ALA A 38 0.54 41.99 -5.80
N ALA A 39 1.01 43.02 -5.08
CA ALA A 39 1.85 42.87 -3.92
C ALA A 39 1.13 42.04 -2.81
N ALA A 40 -0.10 42.40 -2.46
CA ALA A 40 -0.89 41.63 -1.49
C ALA A 40 -1.11 40.17 -1.93
N ARG A 41 -1.34 39.95 -3.24
CA ARG A 41 -1.50 38.60 -3.80
C ARG A 41 -0.24 37.74 -3.62
N ARG A 42 0.99 38.29 -3.61
CA ARG A 42 2.20 37.53 -3.32
C ARG A 42 2.19 36.95 -1.92
N ILE A 43 1.77 37.73 -0.92
CA ILE A 43 1.60 37.27 0.44
C ILE A 43 0.55 36.16 0.49
N THR A 44 -0.58 36.33 -0.18
CA THR A 44 -1.61 35.28 -0.30
C THR A 44 -1.05 33.98 -0.89
N ILE A 45 -0.26 34.07 -1.98
CA ILE A 45 0.39 32.92 -2.60
C ILE A 45 1.38 32.27 -1.66
N TYR A 46 2.12 33.07 -0.89
CA TYR A 46 3.07 32.58 0.11
C TYR A 46 2.35 31.74 1.19
N TYR A 47 1.27 32.26 1.80
CA TYR A 47 0.44 31.52 2.75
C TYR A 47 -0.05 30.19 2.17
N ARG A 48 -0.59 30.21 0.95
CA ARG A 48 -1.11 29.01 0.28
C ARG A 48 -0.04 27.96 0.02
N LYS A 49 1.16 28.38 -0.40
CA LYS A 49 2.31 27.49 -0.60
C LYS A 49 2.77 26.80 0.69
N HIS A 50 2.50 27.44 1.85
CA HIS A 50 2.83 26.88 3.15
C HIS A 50 1.62 26.21 3.83
N GLY A 51 0.58 25.86 3.05
CA GLY A 51 -0.57 25.08 3.52
C GLY A 51 -1.75 25.87 4.05
N TYR A 52 -1.65 27.20 4.21
CA TYR A 52 -2.75 28.03 4.73
C TYR A 52 -3.72 28.46 3.62
N LEU A 53 -4.52 27.52 3.13
CA LEU A 53 -5.38 27.70 1.95
C LEU A 53 -6.46 28.77 2.11
N LEU A 54 -6.97 28.96 3.34
CA LEU A 54 -8.03 29.91 3.68
C LEU A 54 -7.50 31.32 3.95
N SER A 55 -6.17 31.49 4.06
CA SER A 55 -5.58 32.79 4.36
C SER A 55 -5.43 33.66 3.12
N ARG A 56 -5.67 34.95 3.27
CA ARG A 56 -5.54 35.93 2.18
C ARG A 56 -5.05 37.28 2.68
N ALA A 57 -4.25 37.94 1.86
CA ALA A 57 -3.84 39.32 2.07
C ALA A 57 -4.54 40.24 1.08
N TYR A 58 -4.85 41.46 1.50
CA TYR A 58 -5.46 42.49 0.69
C TYR A 58 -5.01 43.87 1.14
N VAL A 59 -5.23 44.87 0.30
CA VAL A 59 -4.98 46.27 0.64
C VAL A 59 -6.32 46.88 1.12
N PRO A 60 -6.46 47.23 2.39
CA PRO A 60 -7.69 47.81 2.90
C PRO A 60 -7.87 49.25 2.38
N ALA A 61 -9.09 49.78 2.44
CA ALA A 61 -9.34 51.18 2.19
C ALA A 61 -8.62 51.99 3.28
N GLN A 62 -7.66 52.87 2.88
CA GLN A 62 -6.80 53.58 3.82
C GLN A 62 -6.42 54.95 3.30
N LYS A 63 -6.07 55.85 4.25
CA LYS A 63 -5.38 57.11 3.97
C LYS A 63 -3.88 56.84 4.14
N VAL A 64 -3.11 56.99 3.05
CA VAL A 64 -1.66 56.77 3.09
C VAL A 64 -0.99 57.94 3.80
N HIS A 65 -0.22 57.65 4.83
CA HIS A 65 0.61 58.61 5.56
C HIS A 65 2.08 58.24 5.44
N ASN A 66 2.95 59.20 5.18
CA ASN A 66 4.38 59.02 5.05
C ASN A 66 4.79 57.90 4.06
N ASP A 67 4.11 57.83 2.90
CA ASP A 67 4.31 56.83 1.87
C ASP A 67 4.28 55.36 2.37
N THR A 68 3.56 55.11 3.51
CA THR A 68 3.38 53.80 4.09
C THR A 68 2.01 53.25 3.67
N VAL A 69 2.04 52.08 3.04
CA VAL A 69 0.83 51.33 2.62
C VAL A 69 0.66 50.11 3.51
N GLU A 70 -0.54 49.95 4.03
CA GLU A 70 -0.91 48.79 4.82
C GLU A 70 -1.43 47.66 3.93
N ILE A 71 -0.93 46.44 4.18
CA ILE A 71 -1.50 45.18 3.70
C ILE A 71 -2.04 44.42 4.88
N ALA A 72 -3.36 44.19 4.90
CA ALA A 72 -3.99 43.39 5.91
C ALA A 72 -4.00 41.91 5.50
N VAL A 73 -3.57 41.04 6.40
CA VAL A 73 -3.65 39.59 6.29
C VAL A 73 -4.83 39.08 7.10
N ILE A 74 -5.68 38.30 6.49
CA ILE A 74 -6.69 37.52 7.17
C ILE A 74 -6.22 36.08 7.18
N GLU A 75 -5.78 35.61 8.34
CA GLU A 75 -5.43 34.21 8.56
C GLU A 75 -6.74 33.44 8.77
N GLY A 76 -7.07 32.60 7.75
CA GLY A 76 -8.33 31.88 7.70
C GLY A 76 -8.41 30.79 8.76
N ARG A 77 -9.53 30.72 9.46
CA ARG A 77 -9.84 29.71 10.50
C ARG A 77 -11.16 29.02 10.20
N LEU A 78 -11.37 27.84 10.77
CA LEU A 78 -12.68 27.21 10.76
C LEU A 78 -13.61 27.92 11.77
N GLY A 79 -14.80 28.15 11.31
CA GLY A 79 -15.93 28.57 12.14
C GLY A 79 -16.65 27.34 12.71
N SER A 80 -17.90 27.12 12.24
CA SER A 80 -18.65 25.91 12.58
C SER A 80 -18.28 24.74 11.71
N ILE A 81 -18.36 23.52 12.27
CA ILE A 81 -18.31 22.27 11.51
C ILE A 81 -19.68 21.63 11.62
N GLU A 82 -20.42 21.62 10.50
CA GLU A 82 -21.72 20.99 10.38
C GLU A 82 -21.56 19.62 9.76
N VAL A 83 -22.11 18.58 10.41
CA VAL A 83 -22.01 17.19 9.95
C VAL A 83 -23.40 16.64 9.68
N SER A 84 -23.63 16.29 8.41
CA SER A 84 -24.80 15.55 7.97
C SER A 84 -24.42 14.08 7.78
N ASN A 85 -24.64 13.25 8.80
CA ASN A 85 -24.29 11.85 8.76
C ASN A 85 -25.50 11.01 8.30
N ASN A 86 -25.50 10.65 7.02
CA ASN A 86 -26.49 9.75 6.40
C ASN A 86 -25.91 8.32 6.24
N SER A 87 -24.73 8.06 6.82
CA SER A 87 -24.08 6.73 6.84
C SER A 87 -24.54 5.92 8.05
N SER A 88 -24.04 4.69 8.15
CA SER A 88 -24.25 3.84 9.33
C SER A 88 -23.20 4.05 10.42
N VAL A 89 -22.16 4.83 10.15
CA VAL A 89 -21.05 5.07 11.08
C VAL A 89 -21.50 5.84 12.33
N ALA A 90 -21.06 5.41 13.50
CA ALA A 90 -21.35 6.08 14.76
C ALA A 90 -20.89 7.54 14.75
N ALA A 91 -21.77 8.46 15.13
CA ALA A 91 -21.47 9.90 15.17
C ALA A 91 -20.28 10.24 16.07
N SER A 92 -20.00 9.42 17.08
CA SER A 92 -18.85 9.59 17.99
C SER A 92 -17.50 9.38 17.26
N LEU A 93 -17.43 8.48 16.29
CA LEU A 93 -16.23 8.27 15.46
C LEU A 93 -16.00 9.48 14.56
N VAL A 94 -17.03 9.91 13.83
CA VAL A 94 -16.97 11.10 12.95
C VAL A 94 -16.54 12.36 13.73
N THR A 95 -17.12 12.57 14.92
CA THR A 95 -16.76 13.71 15.78
C THR A 95 -15.31 13.65 16.22
N ARG A 96 -14.77 12.47 16.47
CA ARG A 96 -13.39 12.24 16.92
C ARG A 96 -12.38 12.53 15.80
N ASP A 97 -12.66 12.06 14.59
CA ASP A 97 -11.79 12.30 13.42
C ASP A 97 -11.76 13.79 13.02
N LEU A 98 -12.86 14.51 13.25
CA LEU A 98 -12.94 15.96 13.03
C LEU A 98 -12.47 16.80 14.23
N ALA A 99 -12.16 16.19 15.37
CA ALA A 99 -11.81 16.93 16.59
C ALA A 99 -10.53 17.77 16.42
N GLN A 100 -9.58 17.29 15.65
CA GLN A 100 -8.33 18.00 15.37
C GLN A 100 -8.54 19.31 14.60
N LEU A 101 -9.63 19.41 13.82
CA LEU A 101 -9.98 20.61 13.06
C LEU A 101 -10.58 21.72 13.91
N ARG A 102 -10.97 21.43 15.14
CA ARG A 102 -11.59 22.42 16.07
C ARG A 102 -10.57 23.31 16.79
N SER A 103 -9.34 23.43 16.27
CA SER A 103 -8.35 24.35 16.81
C SER A 103 -8.78 25.79 16.57
N THR A 104 -8.44 26.71 17.50
CA THR A 104 -8.76 28.14 17.39
C THR A 104 -7.79 28.90 16.47
N GLY A 105 -6.78 28.25 15.94
CA GLY A 105 -5.75 28.82 15.07
C GLY A 105 -6.12 28.84 13.58
N PRO A 106 -5.23 29.42 12.76
CA PRO A 106 -5.33 29.35 11.31
C PRO A 106 -5.34 27.89 10.82
N VAL A 107 -6.22 27.59 9.86
CA VAL A 107 -6.38 26.23 9.35
C VAL A 107 -5.25 25.87 8.40
N GLU A 108 -4.57 24.80 8.72
CA GLU A 108 -3.64 24.15 7.82
C GLU A 108 -4.41 23.20 6.89
N GLY A 109 -4.23 23.40 5.58
CA GLY A 109 -4.94 22.61 4.56
C GLY A 109 -4.67 21.12 4.66
N HIS A 110 -3.43 20.74 5.02
CA HIS A 110 -3.08 19.32 5.16
C HIS A 110 -3.83 18.65 6.34
N SER A 111 -4.08 19.35 7.43
CA SER A 111 -4.88 18.81 8.54
C SER A 111 -6.35 18.62 8.15
N LEU A 112 -6.90 19.56 7.36
CA LEU A 112 -8.25 19.47 6.82
C LEU A 112 -8.36 18.29 5.83
N GLU A 113 -7.45 18.22 4.86
CA GLU A 113 -7.40 17.15 3.87
C GLU A 113 -7.24 15.79 4.54
N ARG A 114 -6.30 15.65 5.49
CA ARG A 114 -6.08 14.43 6.25
C ARG A 114 -7.36 13.95 6.94
N SER A 115 -8.02 14.81 7.71
CA SER A 115 -9.23 14.42 8.44
C SER A 115 -10.36 13.98 7.51
N LEU A 116 -10.56 14.69 6.39
CA LEU A 116 -11.58 14.33 5.40
C LEU A 116 -11.25 13.02 4.67
N LEU A 117 -9.97 12.79 4.34
CA LEU A 117 -9.53 11.55 3.71
C LEU A 117 -9.65 10.36 4.67
N LEU A 118 -9.29 10.51 5.95
CA LEU A 118 -9.47 9.47 6.95
C LEU A 118 -10.93 9.07 7.14
N LEU A 119 -11.85 10.04 7.12
CA LEU A 119 -13.28 9.76 7.11
C LEU A 119 -13.73 9.03 5.85
N ASN A 120 -13.19 9.41 4.68
CA ASN A 120 -13.50 8.75 3.40
C ASN A 120 -12.88 7.35 3.28
N ASP A 121 -11.86 7.03 4.08
CA ASP A 121 -11.26 5.70 4.19
C ASP A 121 -12.08 4.73 5.06
N LEU A 122 -13.17 5.21 5.68
CA LEU A 122 -14.11 4.34 6.40
C LEU A 122 -14.91 3.50 5.41
N PRO A 123 -15.17 2.23 5.72
CA PRO A 123 -15.93 1.34 4.84
C PRO A 123 -17.38 1.81 4.72
N ALA A 124 -17.99 1.55 3.57
CA ALA A 124 -19.38 1.90 3.25
C ALA A 124 -19.72 3.41 3.42
N VAL A 125 -18.75 4.29 3.27
CA VAL A 125 -18.92 5.76 3.40
C VAL A 125 -18.33 6.48 2.19
N GLU A 126 -19.05 7.47 1.69
CA GLU A 126 -18.57 8.50 0.76
C GLU A 126 -18.67 9.85 1.46
N VAL A 127 -17.54 10.56 1.56
CA VAL A 127 -17.46 11.87 2.21
C VAL A 127 -17.44 12.97 1.16
N ARG A 128 -18.35 13.95 1.32
CA ARG A 128 -18.35 15.20 0.55
C ARG A 128 -18.24 16.36 1.52
N SER A 129 -17.40 17.33 1.20
CA SER A 129 -17.20 18.49 2.04
C SER A 129 -17.30 19.79 1.24
N THR A 130 -17.81 20.84 1.88
CA THR A 130 -17.95 22.17 1.28
C THR A 130 -17.57 23.23 2.31
N LEU A 131 -16.70 24.16 1.91
CA LEU A 131 -16.37 25.35 2.70
C LEU A 131 -17.30 26.48 2.33
N LYS A 132 -17.95 27.09 3.32
CA LYS A 132 -18.86 28.23 3.20
C LYS A 132 -18.29 29.44 3.95
N PRO A 133 -18.62 30.68 3.57
CA PRO A 133 -18.30 31.85 4.40
C PRO A 133 -18.90 31.71 5.81
N GLY A 134 -18.07 31.87 6.84
CA GLY A 134 -18.51 31.82 8.24
C GLY A 134 -19.06 33.14 8.74
N ALA A 135 -19.58 33.13 9.96
CA ALA A 135 -20.24 34.28 10.58
C ALA A 135 -19.29 35.46 10.88
N SER A 136 -17.99 35.26 10.99
CA SER A 136 -17.00 36.31 11.27
C SER A 136 -15.97 36.43 10.15
N VAL A 137 -15.34 37.63 10.07
CA VAL A 137 -14.27 37.86 9.08
C VAL A 137 -13.12 36.87 9.32
N GLY A 138 -12.72 36.19 8.25
CA GLY A 138 -11.67 35.17 8.29
C GLY A 138 -12.14 33.78 8.73
N ALA A 139 -13.39 33.62 9.14
CA ALA A 139 -13.97 32.32 9.42
C ALA A 139 -14.54 31.68 8.13
N SER A 140 -14.38 30.39 8.01
CA SER A 140 -15.06 29.56 7.01
C SER A 140 -15.73 28.39 7.72
N ASP A 141 -17.01 28.18 7.45
CA ASP A 141 -17.76 27.05 7.99
C ASP A 141 -17.56 25.83 7.08
N LEU A 142 -17.36 24.66 7.68
CA LEU A 142 -17.18 23.39 7.01
C LEU A 142 -18.47 22.56 7.11
N ASP A 143 -19.06 22.26 5.97
CA ASP A 143 -20.18 21.33 5.84
C ASP A 143 -19.61 19.97 5.39
N VAL A 144 -19.81 18.92 6.18
CA VAL A 144 -19.35 17.55 5.90
C VAL A 144 -20.56 16.64 5.78
N GLN A 145 -20.69 15.99 4.64
CA GLN A 145 -21.77 15.06 4.36
C GLN A 145 -21.19 13.65 4.19
N LEU A 146 -21.63 12.74 5.05
CA LEU A 146 -21.30 11.32 4.96
C LEU A 146 -22.50 10.61 4.32
N ASN A 147 -22.29 10.01 3.17
CA ASN A 147 -23.30 9.24 2.46
C ASN A 147 -22.94 7.76 2.55
N ARG A 148 -23.97 6.93 2.67
CA ARG A 148 -23.81 5.49 2.70
C ARG A 148 -23.51 4.95 1.30
N THR A 149 -22.54 4.03 1.22
CA THR A 149 -22.27 3.20 0.04
C THR A 149 -22.55 1.72 0.34
N ASP A 150 -22.08 0.80 -0.48
CA ASP A 150 -22.41 -0.62 -0.38
C ASP A 150 -21.84 -1.26 0.88
N ARG A 151 -22.71 -1.95 1.61
CA ARG A 151 -22.33 -2.72 2.81
C ARG A 151 -21.67 -4.05 2.48
N LEU A 152 -21.87 -4.53 1.28
CA LEU A 152 -21.28 -5.76 0.78
C LEU A 152 -20.41 -5.42 -0.39
N SER A 153 -19.17 -5.84 -0.36
CA SER A 153 -18.23 -5.74 -1.48
C SER A 153 -17.38 -7.00 -1.53
N GLY A 154 -16.84 -7.29 -2.68
CA GLY A 154 -16.03 -8.48 -2.81
C GLY A 154 -15.57 -8.76 -4.22
N SER A 155 -15.01 -9.95 -4.39
CA SER A 155 -14.58 -10.45 -5.69
C SER A 155 -14.69 -11.96 -5.75
N VAL A 156 -14.85 -12.46 -6.96
CA VAL A 156 -14.65 -13.88 -7.30
C VAL A 156 -13.55 -13.94 -8.32
N ASP A 157 -12.63 -14.85 -8.15
CA ASP A 157 -11.46 -14.99 -9.01
C ASP A 157 -11.21 -16.44 -9.43
N ALA A 158 -10.61 -16.61 -10.61
CA ALA A 158 -10.13 -17.88 -11.10
C ALA A 158 -8.82 -17.64 -11.85
N ASP A 159 -7.82 -18.49 -11.61
CA ASP A 159 -6.50 -18.39 -12.21
C ASP A 159 -5.81 -19.75 -12.37
N ASP A 160 -4.70 -19.75 -13.11
CA ASP A 160 -3.78 -20.87 -13.23
C ASP A 160 -2.44 -20.62 -12.52
N PHE A 161 -2.43 -19.77 -11.48
CA PHE A 161 -1.25 -19.33 -10.74
C PHE A 161 -0.81 -20.29 -9.63
N GLY A 162 -1.50 -21.43 -9.50
CA GLY A 162 -1.17 -22.42 -8.50
C GLY A 162 0.08 -23.25 -8.83
N ASN A 163 0.61 -23.93 -7.81
CA ASN A 163 1.69 -24.88 -7.97
C ASN A 163 1.17 -26.17 -8.61
N ARG A 164 1.97 -26.78 -9.49
CA ARG A 164 1.61 -28.03 -10.17
C ARG A 164 1.26 -29.17 -9.20
N TYR A 165 1.93 -29.23 -8.07
CA TYR A 165 1.80 -30.35 -7.12
C TYR A 165 0.64 -30.20 -6.17
N THR A 166 0.20 -28.97 -5.92
CA THR A 166 -0.97 -28.68 -5.05
C THR A 166 -2.18 -28.17 -5.83
N GLY A 167 -2.09 -28.11 -7.15
CA GLY A 167 -3.17 -27.66 -8.04
C GLY A 167 -2.85 -26.38 -8.78
N GLN A 168 -2.69 -26.48 -10.10
CA GLN A 168 -2.37 -25.35 -10.97
C GLN A 168 -3.55 -24.37 -11.10
N PHE A 169 -4.77 -24.87 -11.29
CA PHE A 169 -5.97 -24.04 -11.42
C PHE A 169 -6.60 -23.79 -10.06
N ARG A 170 -6.88 -22.53 -9.77
CA ARG A 170 -7.48 -22.10 -8.52
C ARG A 170 -8.73 -21.30 -8.77
N GLY A 171 -9.69 -21.44 -7.88
CA GLY A 171 -10.85 -20.57 -7.78
C GLY A 171 -10.94 -20.00 -6.37
N GLY A 172 -11.27 -18.74 -6.26
CA GLY A 172 -11.37 -18.09 -4.98
C GLY A 172 -12.39 -16.97 -4.93
N GLY A 173 -12.56 -16.40 -3.76
CA GLY A 173 -13.41 -15.24 -3.58
C GLY A 173 -13.20 -14.57 -2.24
N THR A 174 -13.40 -13.26 -2.25
CA THR A 174 -13.37 -12.41 -1.06
C THR A 174 -14.74 -11.77 -0.86
N LEU A 175 -15.24 -11.77 0.37
CA LEU A 175 -16.46 -11.11 0.76
C LEU A 175 -16.19 -10.19 1.95
N ASN A 176 -16.48 -8.89 1.80
CA ASN A 176 -16.35 -7.91 2.85
C ASN A 176 -17.73 -7.43 3.29
N PHE A 177 -18.02 -7.61 4.57
CA PHE A 177 -19.13 -6.97 5.25
C PHE A 177 -18.65 -5.66 5.85
N ASN A 178 -18.99 -4.56 5.19
CA ASN A 178 -18.63 -3.21 5.58
C ASN A 178 -19.61 -2.72 6.65
N GLU A 179 -19.10 -2.19 7.76
CA GLU A 179 -19.92 -1.66 8.84
C GLU A 179 -20.87 -2.68 9.51
N PRO A 180 -20.45 -3.94 9.81
CA PRO A 180 -21.35 -4.89 10.46
C PRO A 180 -21.86 -4.40 11.82
N PHE A 181 -21.03 -3.67 12.60
CA PHE A 181 -21.38 -3.16 13.93
C PHE A 181 -21.43 -1.64 14.02
N HIS A 182 -21.36 -0.91 12.90
CA HIS A 182 -21.47 0.55 12.81
C HIS A 182 -20.32 1.35 13.46
N TYR A 183 -19.12 0.79 13.53
CA TYR A 183 -17.92 1.40 14.10
C TYR A 183 -16.82 1.71 13.08
N GLY A 184 -17.12 1.80 11.78
CA GLY A 184 -16.10 1.90 10.74
C GLY A 184 -15.37 0.58 10.53
N ASP A 185 -16.00 -0.51 10.88
CA ASP A 185 -15.44 -1.85 10.96
C ASP A 185 -15.68 -2.66 9.68
N VAL A 186 -14.85 -3.68 9.46
CA VAL A 186 -14.97 -4.61 8.33
C VAL A 186 -14.79 -6.03 8.83
N LEU A 187 -15.69 -6.91 8.44
CA LEU A 187 -15.54 -8.36 8.53
C LEU A 187 -15.26 -8.90 7.13
N SER A 188 -14.10 -9.54 6.95
CA SER A 188 -13.65 -10.09 5.67
C SER A 188 -13.57 -11.60 5.72
N LEU A 189 -14.10 -12.26 4.68
CA LEU A 189 -13.96 -13.68 4.41
C LEU A 189 -13.19 -13.87 3.10
N ARG A 190 -12.19 -14.73 3.09
CA ARG A 190 -11.48 -15.18 1.87
C ARG A 190 -11.49 -16.69 1.82
N GLY A 191 -11.77 -17.26 0.66
CA GLY A 191 -11.61 -18.68 0.38
C GLY A 191 -10.91 -18.88 -0.95
N ASP A 192 -9.98 -19.83 -1.02
CA ASP A 192 -9.29 -20.27 -2.23
C ASP A 192 -9.23 -21.78 -2.27
N SER A 193 -9.42 -22.37 -3.43
CA SER A 193 -9.36 -23.82 -3.63
C SER A 193 -8.71 -24.17 -4.97
N ALA A 194 -7.82 -25.16 -4.94
CA ALA A 194 -7.30 -25.85 -6.12
C ALA A 194 -7.81 -27.30 -6.17
N GLY A 195 -9.07 -27.52 -5.76
CA GLY A 195 -9.69 -28.85 -5.67
C GLY A 195 -9.14 -29.65 -4.49
N SER A 196 -8.67 -30.88 -4.76
CA SER A 196 -8.13 -31.75 -3.71
C SER A 196 -6.70 -31.42 -3.28
N GLY A 197 -6.02 -30.54 -4.03
CA GLY A 197 -4.59 -30.26 -3.81
C GLY A 197 -4.33 -29.11 -2.83
N MET A 198 -5.23 -28.12 -2.72
CA MET A 198 -5.10 -27.01 -1.78
C MET A 198 -6.46 -26.41 -1.47
N ASN A 199 -6.68 -26.13 -0.20
CA ASN A 199 -7.83 -25.34 0.28
C ASN A 199 -7.33 -24.34 1.32
N TYR A 200 -7.77 -23.09 1.19
CA TYR A 200 -7.42 -22.00 2.08
C TYR A 200 -8.67 -21.25 2.50
N GLY A 201 -8.76 -20.91 3.77
CA GLY A 201 -9.79 -20.07 4.35
C GLY A 201 -9.21 -19.01 5.27
N ARG A 202 -9.77 -17.81 5.25
CA ARG A 202 -9.40 -16.72 6.17
C ARG A 202 -10.62 -15.94 6.60
N LEU A 203 -10.70 -15.69 7.91
CA LEU A 203 -11.64 -14.76 8.54
C LEU A 203 -10.83 -13.64 9.17
N ALA A 204 -11.19 -12.38 8.90
CA ALA A 204 -10.53 -11.22 9.47
C ALA A 204 -11.55 -10.17 9.91
N TYR A 205 -11.29 -9.51 11.02
CA TYR A 205 -12.07 -8.38 11.51
C TYR A 205 -11.15 -7.22 11.83
N GLN A 206 -11.50 -6.02 11.35
CA GLN A 206 -10.79 -4.79 11.66
C GLN A 206 -11.73 -3.68 12.13
N ILE A 207 -11.20 -2.79 12.96
CA ILE A 207 -11.93 -1.65 13.52
C ILE A 207 -10.99 -0.44 13.63
N PRO A 208 -11.45 0.79 13.30
CA PRO A 208 -10.71 1.99 13.65
C PRO A 208 -10.71 2.19 15.18
N VAL A 209 -9.56 2.57 15.72
CA VAL A 209 -9.35 2.76 17.16
C VAL A 209 -8.96 4.19 17.42
N GLY A 210 -9.65 4.88 18.32
CA GLY A 210 -9.24 6.20 18.80
C GLY A 210 -9.46 7.37 17.84
N GLY A 211 -9.58 7.18 16.55
CA GLY A 211 -9.56 8.23 15.52
C GLY A 211 -8.14 8.48 15.00
N ASP A 212 -7.96 9.48 14.14
CA ASP A 212 -6.67 9.89 13.55
C ASP A 212 -5.97 8.80 12.70
N GLY A 213 -6.75 7.90 12.09
CA GLY A 213 -6.22 6.89 11.18
C GLY A 213 -5.61 5.67 11.86
N PHE A 214 -5.82 5.47 13.16
CA PHE A 214 -5.45 4.24 13.85
C PHE A 214 -6.48 3.13 13.57
N LYS A 215 -5.99 1.93 13.21
CA LYS A 215 -6.82 0.73 12.98
C LYS A 215 -6.19 -0.46 13.68
N SER A 216 -7.01 -1.37 14.20
CA SER A 216 -6.55 -2.65 14.73
C SER A 216 -7.41 -3.78 14.20
N GLY A 217 -6.87 -4.98 14.13
CA GLY A 217 -7.60 -6.13 13.64
C GLY A 217 -7.04 -7.44 14.12
N ILE A 218 -7.88 -8.46 13.96
CA ILE A 218 -7.55 -9.85 14.20
C ILE A 218 -7.88 -10.67 12.97
N ALA A 219 -7.15 -11.74 12.75
CA ALA A 219 -7.49 -12.70 11.70
C ALA A 219 -7.14 -14.11 12.13
N VAL A 220 -7.84 -15.08 11.56
CA VAL A 220 -7.47 -16.49 11.59
C VAL A 220 -7.50 -17.03 10.18
N SER A 221 -6.56 -17.88 9.83
CA SER A 221 -6.54 -18.58 8.56
C SER A 221 -6.11 -20.02 8.72
N ASP A 222 -6.62 -20.84 7.84
CA ASP A 222 -6.31 -22.25 7.72
C ASP A 222 -5.98 -22.57 6.26
N LEU A 223 -4.89 -23.29 6.06
CA LEU A 223 -4.46 -23.84 4.79
C LEU A 223 -4.28 -25.34 4.94
N HIS A 224 -4.90 -26.09 4.06
CA HIS A 224 -4.64 -27.51 3.89
C HIS A 224 -4.13 -27.77 2.48
N TYR A 225 -3.04 -28.54 2.34
CA TYR A 225 -2.50 -28.92 1.05
C TYR A 225 -2.18 -30.43 0.99
N LYS A 226 -2.20 -30.97 -0.23
CA LYS A 226 -1.81 -32.34 -0.54
C LYS A 226 -0.99 -32.35 -1.81
N LEU A 227 0.16 -33.03 -1.77
CA LEU A 227 1.01 -33.17 -2.92
C LEU A 227 0.48 -34.26 -3.86
N GLY A 228 0.34 -33.91 -5.12
CA GLY A 228 -0.06 -34.80 -6.21
C GLY A 228 1.05 -35.06 -7.23
N GLN A 229 0.65 -35.54 -8.41
CA GLN A 229 1.53 -35.84 -9.52
C GLN A 229 2.63 -36.85 -9.14
N GLN A 230 3.88 -36.56 -9.40
CA GLN A 230 5.01 -37.46 -9.11
C GLN A 230 5.23 -37.69 -7.63
N PHE A 231 4.69 -36.84 -6.75
CA PHE A 231 4.77 -36.98 -5.29
C PHE A 231 3.55 -37.66 -4.67
N GLU A 232 2.56 -38.07 -5.47
CA GLU A 232 1.33 -38.73 -4.98
C GLU A 232 1.65 -40.00 -4.19
N ALA A 233 2.65 -40.77 -4.61
CA ALA A 233 3.08 -41.99 -3.92
C ALA A 233 3.67 -41.75 -2.53
N LEU A 234 4.12 -40.53 -2.21
CA LEU A 234 4.58 -40.16 -0.89
C LEU A 234 3.41 -40.01 0.10
N GLY A 235 2.20 -39.73 -0.41
CA GLY A 235 1.06 -39.38 0.43
C GLY A 235 1.35 -38.17 1.31
N ALA A 236 2.07 -37.18 0.77
CA ALA A 236 2.47 -36.01 1.55
C ALA A 236 1.35 -34.98 1.54
N ASP A 237 0.98 -34.55 2.74
CA ASP A 237 0.01 -33.47 2.97
C ASP A 237 0.42 -32.63 4.20
N GLY A 238 -0.20 -31.48 4.36
CA GLY A 238 0.08 -30.65 5.53
C GLY A 238 -0.96 -29.57 5.75
N THR A 239 -0.85 -28.95 6.92
CA THR A 239 -1.73 -27.87 7.38
C THR A 239 -0.93 -26.67 7.86
N ALA A 240 -1.51 -25.48 7.72
CA ALA A 240 -0.97 -24.27 8.31
C ALA A 240 -2.11 -23.44 8.91
N GLU A 241 -2.15 -23.38 10.23
CA GLU A 241 -3.06 -22.54 11.00
C GLU A 241 -2.35 -21.27 11.43
N VAL A 242 -2.92 -20.09 11.15
CA VAL A 242 -2.32 -18.81 11.55
C VAL A 242 -3.33 -17.94 12.27
N GLY A 243 -2.98 -17.50 13.47
CA GLY A 243 -3.67 -16.45 14.21
C GLY A 243 -2.88 -15.15 14.14
N THR A 244 -3.50 -14.07 13.67
CA THR A 244 -2.88 -12.76 13.50
C THR A 244 -3.56 -11.72 14.38
N LEU A 245 -2.76 -10.88 15.05
CA LEU A 245 -3.18 -9.63 15.68
C LEU A 245 -2.36 -8.50 15.06
N TRP A 246 -3.00 -7.39 14.68
CA TRP A 246 -2.29 -6.27 14.09
C TRP A 246 -2.87 -4.92 14.48
N THR A 247 -2.03 -3.90 14.42
CA THR A 247 -2.42 -2.49 14.51
C THR A 247 -1.67 -1.69 13.47
N ALA A 248 -2.33 -0.69 12.89
CA ALA A 248 -1.75 0.18 11.88
C ALA A 248 -2.11 1.64 12.17
N TYR A 249 -1.19 2.53 11.84
CA TYR A 249 -1.35 3.96 11.93
C TYR A 249 -1.00 4.64 10.61
N GLN A 250 -1.90 5.51 10.14
CA GLN A 250 -1.68 6.30 8.94
C GLN A 250 -0.86 7.56 9.30
N VAL A 251 0.45 7.49 9.13
CA VAL A 251 1.38 8.59 9.48
C VAL A 251 1.18 9.79 8.56
N VAL A 252 1.18 9.54 7.25
CA VAL A 252 0.90 10.54 6.22
C VAL A 252 -0.34 10.11 5.44
N ARG A 253 -1.30 11.01 5.26
CA ARG A 253 -2.49 10.79 4.45
C ARG A 253 -2.85 12.07 3.72
N ASN A 254 -2.49 12.16 2.47
CA ASN A 254 -2.84 13.24 1.57
C ASN A 254 -3.06 12.71 0.13
N PRO A 255 -3.55 13.51 -0.83
CA PRO A 255 -3.83 13.03 -2.17
C PRO A 255 -2.60 12.56 -2.99
N TRP A 256 -1.41 12.96 -2.57
CA TRP A 256 -0.17 12.76 -3.34
C TRP A 256 0.82 11.82 -2.68
N GLU A 257 0.65 11.60 -1.38
CA GLU A 257 1.58 10.81 -0.57
C GLU A 257 0.83 10.15 0.58
N ASN A 258 1.11 8.88 0.79
CA ASN A 258 0.58 8.09 1.90
C ASN A 258 1.72 7.33 2.55
N LEU A 259 1.70 7.24 3.86
CA LEU A 259 2.61 6.42 4.65
C LEU A 259 1.85 5.81 5.82
N ALA A 260 1.88 4.50 5.91
CA ALA A 260 1.35 3.74 7.04
C ALA A 260 2.47 2.95 7.73
N VAL A 261 2.34 2.81 9.04
CA VAL A 261 3.15 1.93 9.88
C VAL A 261 2.23 0.87 10.44
N GLN A 262 2.63 -0.38 10.38
CA GLN A 262 1.88 -1.51 10.94
C GLN A 262 2.77 -2.33 11.87
N LEU A 263 2.23 -2.75 12.99
CA LEU A 263 2.80 -3.76 13.86
C LEU A 263 1.87 -4.96 13.85
N SER A 264 2.40 -6.14 13.51
CA SER A 264 1.65 -7.39 13.54
C SER A 264 2.36 -8.47 14.34
N TYR A 265 1.57 -9.34 14.96
CA TYR A 265 2.00 -10.56 15.59
C TYR A 265 1.24 -11.73 15.00
N ASP A 266 1.98 -12.72 14.52
CA ASP A 266 1.43 -13.97 13.98
C ASP A 266 1.88 -15.14 14.84
N HIS A 267 0.93 -16.00 15.23
CA HIS A 267 1.20 -17.31 15.76
C HIS A 267 0.83 -18.35 14.71
N LYS A 268 1.84 -19.09 14.21
CA LYS A 268 1.68 -20.10 13.16
C LYS A 268 1.88 -21.49 13.74
N ARG A 269 1.02 -22.43 13.34
CA ARG A 269 1.17 -23.87 13.57
C ARG A 269 1.21 -24.55 12.22
N LEU A 270 2.27 -25.29 11.97
CA LEU A 270 2.49 -25.98 10.70
C LEU A 270 2.67 -27.46 11.00
N GLU A 271 2.01 -28.29 10.20
CA GLU A 271 2.11 -29.73 10.26
C GLU A 271 2.36 -30.27 8.84
N ASP A 272 3.38 -31.08 8.70
CA ASP A 272 3.74 -31.73 7.44
C ASP A 272 3.82 -33.25 7.68
N LEU A 273 2.98 -34.02 6.97
CA LEU A 273 2.88 -35.48 7.05
C LEU A 273 3.41 -36.11 5.76
N VAL A 274 4.19 -37.17 5.87
CA VAL A 274 4.62 -38.00 4.74
C VAL A 274 4.29 -39.47 5.06
N HIS A 275 3.14 -39.93 4.60
CA HIS A 275 2.58 -41.24 4.96
C HIS A 275 3.44 -42.41 4.50
N SER A 276 4.20 -42.30 3.40
CA SER A 276 5.08 -43.36 2.91
C SER A 276 6.28 -43.68 3.82
N THR A 277 6.64 -42.74 4.71
CA THR A 277 7.78 -42.86 5.62
C THR A 277 7.39 -42.72 7.08
N ASP A 278 6.09 -42.59 7.40
CA ASP A 278 5.55 -42.25 8.72
C ASP A 278 6.24 -41.03 9.34
N ALA A 279 6.70 -40.09 8.48
CA ALA A 279 7.29 -38.84 8.95
C ALA A 279 6.18 -37.85 9.30
N ASP A 280 6.29 -37.30 10.50
CA ASP A 280 5.36 -36.32 11.06
C ASP A 280 6.17 -35.18 11.65
N SER A 281 5.95 -33.96 11.16
CA SER A 281 6.69 -32.77 11.55
C SER A 281 5.73 -31.68 12.04
N HIS A 282 5.90 -31.30 13.29
CA HIS A 282 5.15 -30.21 13.91
C HIS A 282 6.06 -29.02 14.18
N LYS A 283 5.64 -27.86 13.69
CA LYS A 283 6.40 -26.61 13.83
C LYS A 283 5.49 -25.52 14.38
N SER A 284 6.03 -24.62 15.16
CA SER A 284 5.33 -23.41 15.54
C SER A 284 6.24 -22.19 15.42
N LEU A 285 5.68 -21.08 14.91
CA LEU A 285 6.38 -19.82 14.77
C LEU A 285 5.62 -18.74 15.52
N ASP A 286 6.36 -17.94 16.28
CA ASP A 286 5.91 -16.67 16.83
C ASP A 286 6.65 -15.56 16.06
N VAL A 287 5.90 -14.71 15.38
CA VAL A 287 6.46 -13.75 14.41
C VAL A 287 5.95 -12.35 14.72
N LEU A 288 6.85 -11.43 14.99
CA LEU A 288 6.57 -10.00 15.15
C LEU A 288 7.09 -9.25 13.94
N THR A 289 6.23 -8.49 13.26
CA THR A 289 6.60 -7.71 12.08
C THR A 289 6.27 -6.24 12.26
N LEU A 290 7.26 -5.37 12.05
CA LEU A 290 7.10 -3.94 11.89
C LEU A 290 7.16 -3.62 10.41
N GLY A 291 6.00 -3.23 9.85
CA GLY A 291 5.83 -2.88 8.44
C GLY A 291 5.72 -1.38 8.22
N LEU A 292 6.35 -0.91 7.15
CA LEU A 292 6.19 0.40 6.56
C LEU A 292 5.64 0.22 5.16
N SER A 293 4.59 0.95 4.79
CA SER A 293 4.05 0.93 3.42
C SER A 293 3.53 2.29 3.03
N GLY A 294 3.63 2.59 1.76
CA GLY A 294 3.16 3.88 1.27
C GLY A 294 3.26 4.02 -0.24
N ASP A 295 2.81 5.16 -0.68
CA ASP A 295 2.89 5.60 -2.07
C ASP A 295 3.13 7.11 -2.15
N TRP A 296 3.74 7.54 -3.25
CA TRP A 296 3.80 8.96 -3.60
C TRP A 296 3.77 9.16 -5.11
N THR A 297 3.25 10.32 -5.49
CA THR A 297 3.20 10.75 -6.89
C THR A 297 4.15 11.94 -7.08
N ASP A 298 4.92 11.94 -8.16
CA ASP A 298 5.84 13.02 -8.51
C ASP A 298 5.74 13.44 -9.97
N GLY A 299 6.33 14.59 -10.32
CA GLY A 299 6.37 15.14 -11.68
C GLY A 299 7.63 14.80 -12.47
N VAL A 300 8.51 13.92 -11.97
CA VAL A 300 9.79 13.60 -12.62
C VAL A 300 9.56 12.86 -13.93
N GLY A 301 10.21 13.32 -15.01
CA GLY A 301 10.18 12.65 -16.33
C GLY A 301 8.78 12.52 -16.98
N GLY A 302 7.84 13.42 -16.66
CA GLY A 302 6.46 13.37 -17.16
C GLY A 302 5.45 12.84 -16.13
N GLY A 303 5.90 12.57 -14.92
CA GLY A 303 5.11 12.10 -13.80
C GLY A 303 5.21 10.60 -13.55
N GLY A 304 5.19 10.22 -12.28
CA GLY A 304 5.25 8.84 -11.86
C GLY A 304 4.52 8.58 -10.55
N VAL A 305 4.04 7.35 -10.40
CA VAL A 305 3.48 6.83 -9.15
C VAL A 305 4.45 5.82 -8.59
N ASN A 306 4.81 5.98 -7.34
CA ASN A 306 5.72 5.12 -6.59
C ASN A 306 4.93 4.41 -5.50
N VAL A 307 5.16 3.11 -5.32
CA VAL A 307 4.60 2.32 -4.23
C VAL A 307 5.74 1.55 -3.58
N TYR A 308 5.76 1.51 -2.25
CA TYR A 308 6.82 0.84 -1.50
C TYR A 308 6.30 0.14 -0.26
N SER A 309 7.00 -0.90 0.14
CA SER A 309 6.88 -1.51 1.46
C SER A 309 8.23 -2.00 1.98
N ALA A 310 8.36 -2.04 3.29
CA ALA A 310 9.48 -2.64 3.99
C ALA A 310 8.98 -3.26 5.29
N ASP A 311 9.26 -4.55 5.49
CA ASP A 311 8.83 -5.32 6.64
C ASP A 311 10.06 -5.86 7.37
N PHE A 312 10.25 -5.39 8.60
CA PHE A 312 11.25 -5.90 9.52
C PHE A 312 10.61 -6.94 10.44
N THR A 313 11.01 -8.19 10.28
CA THR A 313 10.45 -9.35 10.97
C THR A 313 11.44 -9.93 11.98
N SER A 314 10.97 -10.16 13.20
CA SER A 314 11.62 -10.96 14.22
C SER A 314 10.76 -12.18 14.51
N GLY A 315 11.28 -13.37 14.27
CA GLY A 315 10.54 -14.61 14.45
C GLY A 315 11.30 -15.62 15.31
N GLN A 316 10.55 -16.52 15.93
CA GLN A 316 11.07 -17.65 16.67
C GLN A 316 10.40 -18.93 16.18
N LEU A 317 11.21 -19.83 15.60
CA LEU A 317 10.80 -21.16 15.16
C LEU A 317 11.05 -22.18 16.26
N ARG A 318 10.01 -22.96 16.60
CA ARG A 318 10.09 -24.15 17.46
C ARG A 318 9.72 -25.37 16.64
N LEU A 319 10.47 -26.40 16.80
CA LEU A 319 10.30 -27.71 16.17
C LEU A 319 9.99 -28.75 17.23
N ASP A 320 9.22 -29.77 16.90
CA ASP A 320 9.09 -30.96 17.75
C ASP A 320 10.44 -31.68 17.88
N PRO A 321 10.63 -32.58 18.89
CA PRO A 321 11.92 -33.18 19.14
C PRO A 321 12.51 -33.96 17.95
N THR A 322 11.67 -34.64 17.18
CA THR A 322 12.09 -35.45 16.03
C THR A 322 12.57 -34.56 14.89
N THR A 323 11.79 -33.57 14.53
CA THR A 323 12.11 -32.57 13.51
C THR A 323 13.34 -31.76 13.93
N ALA A 324 13.44 -31.35 15.20
CA ALA A 324 14.60 -30.64 15.72
C ALA A 324 15.90 -31.46 15.62
N ALA A 325 15.86 -32.76 15.89
CA ALA A 325 17.04 -33.61 15.75
C ALA A 325 17.54 -33.71 14.29
N VAL A 326 16.64 -33.68 13.32
CA VAL A 326 16.98 -33.62 11.88
C VAL A 326 17.52 -32.25 11.51
N ASP A 327 16.85 -31.18 11.92
CA ASP A 327 17.23 -29.79 11.61
C ASP A 327 18.60 -29.40 12.20
N GLU A 328 18.91 -29.88 13.40
CA GLU A 328 20.18 -29.60 14.10
C GLU A 328 21.29 -30.62 13.75
N GLY A 329 20.97 -31.65 12.95
CA GLY A 329 21.91 -32.64 12.49
C GLY A 329 22.99 -32.09 11.54
N PRO A 330 24.04 -32.88 11.22
CA PRO A 330 25.18 -32.41 10.42
C PRO A 330 24.81 -32.00 8.99
N TYR A 331 23.67 -32.42 8.50
CA TYR A 331 23.10 -32.07 7.18
C TYR A 331 21.77 -31.31 7.30
N GLY A 332 21.38 -30.89 8.49
CA GLY A 332 20.15 -30.15 8.74
C GLY A 332 20.27 -28.68 8.35
N HIS A 333 19.14 -28.03 8.21
CA HIS A 333 19.08 -26.65 7.77
C HIS A 333 19.37 -25.63 8.87
N HIS A 334 19.40 -26.06 10.17
CA HIS A 334 19.65 -25.20 11.32
C HIS A 334 18.68 -24.00 11.41
N THR A 335 17.42 -24.24 11.10
CA THR A 335 16.37 -23.22 11.02
C THR A 335 15.80 -22.86 12.40
N ARG A 336 15.82 -23.82 13.36
CA ARG A 336 15.28 -23.67 14.72
C ARG A 336 15.84 -22.45 15.44
N GLY A 337 15.00 -21.77 16.21
CA GLY A 337 15.37 -20.64 17.07
C GLY A 337 14.99 -19.29 16.49
N GLU A 338 15.63 -18.24 16.99
CA GLU A 338 15.35 -16.86 16.58
C GLU A 338 15.95 -16.57 15.20
N TYR A 339 15.22 -15.78 14.44
CA TYR A 339 15.66 -15.22 13.16
C TYR A 339 15.16 -13.80 12.98
N PHE A 340 15.87 -13.05 12.14
CA PHE A 340 15.45 -11.75 11.65
C PHE A 340 15.42 -11.78 10.14
N LYS A 341 14.47 -11.09 9.53
CA LYS A 341 14.46 -10.86 8.09
C LYS A 341 13.95 -9.47 7.76
N LEU A 342 14.45 -8.94 6.67
CA LEU A 342 13.98 -7.73 6.03
C LEU A 342 13.40 -8.12 4.67
N SER A 343 12.13 -7.86 4.45
CA SER A 343 11.48 -7.97 3.15
C SER A 343 11.15 -6.57 2.65
N TRP A 344 11.30 -6.33 1.34
CA TRP A 344 10.98 -5.04 0.76
C TRP A 344 10.38 -5.20 -0.62
N SER A 345 9.56 -4.22 -0.98
CA SER A 345 9.11 -4.03 -2.36
C SER A 345 9.12 -2.55 -2.71
N TYR A 346 9.48 -2.25 -3.94
CA TYR A 346 9.37 -0.92 -4.52
C TYR A 346 8.90 -1.06 -5.95
N SER A 347 7.93 -0.26 -6.34
CA SER A 347 7.53 -0.17 -7.74
C SER A 347 7.31 1.26 -8.17
N ARG A 348 7.59 1.54 -9.45
CA ARG A 348 7.35 2.82 -10.09
C ARG A 348 6.64 2.61 -11.42
N THR A 349 5.54 3.31 -11.61
CA THR A 349 4.91 3.48 -12.92
C THR A 349 5.25 4.87 -13.44
N GLN A 350 6.17 4.94 -14.39
CA GLN A 350 6.64 6.18 -15.02
C GLN A 350 5.84 6.44 -16.29
N SER A 351 5.21 7.59 -16.40
CA SER A 351 4.63 8.05 -17.67
C SER A 351 5.75 8.42 -18.65
N LEU A 352 5.75 7.83 -19.84
CA LEU A 352 6.74 8.12 -20.89
C LEU A 352 6.14 8.99 -22.00
N ALA A 353 4.91 8.68 -22.42
CA ALA A 353 4.16 9.38 -23.44
C ALA A 353 2.66 9.10 -23.25
N ARG A 354 1.81 9.74 -24.08
CA ARG A 354 0.37 9.47 -24.00
C ARG A 354 0.06 7.98 -24.22
N GLY A 355 -0.50 7.34 -23.20
CA GLY A 355 -0.84 5.91 -23.22
C GLY A 355 0.35 4.95 -23.10
N LEU A 356 1.58 5.44 -22.97
CA LEU A 356 2.77 4.62 -22.80
C LEU A 356 3.41 4.86 -21.42
N SER A 357 3.64 3.79 -20.66
CA SER A 357 4.32 3.86 -19.37
C SER A 357 5.34 2.73 -19.18
N LEU A 358 6.34 3.01 -18.38
CA LEU A 358 7.31 2.02 -17.89
C LEU A 358 6.96 1.68 -16.44
N TYR A 359 6.68 0.42 -16.19
CA TYR A 359 6.57 -0.11 -14.85
C TYR A 359 7.87 -0.83 -14.48
N THR A 360 8.39 -0.49 -13.32
CA THR A 360 9.56 -1.13 -12.72
C THR A 360 9.18 -1.62 -11.34
N SER A 361 9.49 -2.86 -11.00
CA SER A 361 9.30 -3.40 -9.65
C SER A 361 10.55 -4.10 -9.17
N LEU A 362 10.95 -3.84 -7.94
CA LEU A 362 12.04 -4.49 -7.23
C LEU A 362 11.49 -5.08 -5.94
N THR A 363 11.59 -6.39 -5.78
CA THR A 363 11.18 -7.11 -4.57
C THR A 363 12.36 -7.89 -4.03
N GLY A 364 12.51 -7.99 -2.72
CA GLY A 364 13.59 -8.78 -2.16
C GLY A 364 13.40 -9.13 -0.69
N GLN A 365 14.25 -10.01 -0.24
CA GLN A 365 14.34 -10.49 1.14
C GLN A 365 15.81 -10.73 1.51
N ALA A 366 16.18 -10.36 2.72
CA ALA A 366 17.45 -10.70 3.35
C ALA A 366 17.18 -11.26 4.76
N SER A 367 17.82 -12.35 5.10
CA SER A 367 17.65 -13.04 6.38
C SER A 367 18.93 -13.00 7.22
N SER A 368 18.82 -13.31 8.50
CA SER A 368 19.96 -13.41 9.42
C SER A 368 20.51 -14.83 9.57
N LYS A 369 19.76 -15.84 9.08
CA LYS A 369 20.10 -17.27 9.14
C LYS A 369 19.23 -18.04 8.14
N ASN A 370 19.42 -19.35 8.07
CA ASN A 370 18.53 -20.24 7.33
C ASN A 370 17.12 -20.20 7.91
N LEU A 371 16.12 -20.08 7.03
CA LEU A 371 14.73 -19.95 7.38
C LEU A 371 13.96 -21.26 7.16
N ASP A 372 12.87 -21.42 7.89
CA ASP A 372 11.85 -22.42 7.52
C ASP A 372 11.24 -22.10 6.15
N THR A 373 10.82 -23.09 5.41
CA THR A 373 10.24 -22.93 4.06
C THR A 373 9.05 -21.99 4.02
N SER A 374 8.31 -21.87 5.14
CA SER A 374 7.18 -20.94 5.28
C SER A 374 7.59 -19.46 5.32
N GLU A 375 8.90 -19.17 5.46
CA GLU A 375 9.46 -17.82 5.57
C GLU A 375 10.37 -17.44 4.40
N THR A 376 10.59 -18.34 3.43
CA THR A 376 11.44 -18.13 2.26
C THR A 376 10.73 -17.30 1.17
N LEU A 377 11.51 -16.73 0.25
CA LEU A 377 11.02 -16.05 -0.95
C LEU A 377 11.34 -16.85 -2.20
N ALA A 378 10.32 -17.14 -3.02
CA ALA A 378 10.49 -17.81 -4.30
C ALA A 378 10.71 -16.82 -5.44
N LEU A 379 11.56 -17.18 -6.42
CA LEU A 379 11.82 -16.37 -7.62
C LEU A 379 10.76 -16.56 -8.70
N GLY A 380 10.33 -17.80 -8.95
CA GLY A 380 9.42 -18.14 -10.04
C GLY A 380 7.96 -17.85 -9.73
N GLY A 381 7.15 -17.78 -10.76
CA GLY A 381 5.73 -17.53 -10.68
C GLY A 381 5.31 -16.20 -11.30
N VAL A 382 4.01 -15.98 -11.33
CA VAL A 382 3.39 -14.81 -12.01
C VAL A 382 3.80 -13.47 -11.39
N TYR A 383 4.14 -13.43 -10.10
CA TYR A 383 4.59 -12.24 -9.38
C TYR A 383 6.12 -12.14 -9.25
N GLY A 384 6.83 -13.13 -9.76
CA GLY A 384 8.29 -13.19 -9.82
C GLY A 384 8.81 -13.18 -11.25
N VAL A 385 9.65 -14.16 -11.58
CA VAL A 385 10.14 -14.39 -12.94
C VAL A 385 9.12 -15.27 -13.67
N ARG A 386 8.25 -14.65 -14.46
CA ARG A 386 7.05 -15.26 -15.08
C ARG A 386 7.33 -16.41 -16.03
N ALA A 387 8.55 -16.51 -16.52
CA ALA A 387 8.98 -17.61 -17.39
C ALA A 387 9.16 -18.94 -16.64
N TYR A 388 9.06 -18.94 -15.31
CA TYR A 388 9.26 -20.11 -14.46
C TYR A 388 7.99 -20.47 -13.67
N PRO A 389 7.86 -21.74 -13.27
CA PRO A 389 6.70 -22.18 -12.50
C PRO A 389 6.62 -21.49 -11.13
N GLN A 390 5.44 -21.55 -10.53
CA GLN A 390 5.23 -21.10 -9.17
C GLN A 390 6.18 -21.87 -8.21
N ASP A 391 6.75 -21.14 -7.25
CA ASP A 391 7.68 -21.61 -6.21
C ASP A 391 9.05 -22.10 -6.73
N GLU A 392 9.40 -21.83 -7.98
CA GLU A 392 10.73 -22.13 -8.50
C GLU A 392 11.79 -21.25 -7.85
N GLY A 393 12.86 -21.87 -7.33
CA GLY A 393 13.99 -21.14 -6.75
C GLY A 393 13.63 -20.38 -5.48
N ALA A 394 13.04 -21.05 -4.50
CA ALA A 394 12.82 -20.49 -3.17
C ALA A 394 14.10 -20.49 -2.33
N GLY A 395 14.26 -19.50 -1.45
CA GLY A 395 15.38 -19.43 -0.52
C GLY A 395 15.31 -18.24 0.45
N ASP A 396 16.36 -18.13 1.25
CA ASP A 396 16.41 -17.23 2.40
C ASP A 396 16.69 -15.76 2.02
N ASP A 397 17.58 -15.56 1.03
CA ASP A 397 17.93 -14.24 0.54
C ASP A 397 17.63 -14.16 -0.97
N ALA A 398 16.81 -13.24 -1.40
CA ALA A 398 16.40 -13.14 -2.80
C ALA A 398 16.16 -11.70 -3.25
N ALA A 399 16.31 -11.48 -4.55
CA ALA A 399 15.94 -10.22 -5.20
C ALA A 399 15.34 -10.51 -6.58
N ILE A 400 14.26 -9.82 -6.91
CA ILE A 400 13.52 -9.94 -8.17
C ILE A 400 13.33 -8.54 -8.76
N LEU A 401 13.64 -8.41 -10.05
CA LEU A 401 13.40 -7.20 -10.85
C LEU A 401 12.42 -7.54 -11.96
N ASN A 402 11.34 -6.77 -12.06
CA ASN A 402 10.40 -6.81 -13.17
C ASN A 402 10.39 -5.47 -13.89
N LEU A 403 10.50 -5.49 -15.21
CA LEU A 403 10.40 -4.33 -16.09
C LEU A 403 9.27 -4.58 -17.08
N GLU A 404 8.34 -3.61 -17.22
CA GLU A 404 7.24 -3.71 -18.19
C GLU A 404 7.07 -2.40 -18.95
N LEU A 405 7.09 -2.48 -20.26
CA LEU A 405 6.63 -1.39 -21.11
C LEU A 405 5.15 -1.63 -21.44
N ARG A 406 4.30 -0.76 -20.91
CA ARG A 406 2.83 -0.83 -20.98
C ARG A 406 2.28 0.18 -21.95
N TRP A 407 1.44 -0.28 -22.86
CA TRP A 407 0.75 0.56 -23.83
C TRP A 407 -0.76 0.43 -23.70
N THR A 408 -1.42 1.50 -23.33
CA THR A 408 -2.89 1.60 -23.30
C THR A 408 -3.37 1.85 -24.72
N VAL A 409 -4.26 1.00 -25.23
CA VAL A 409 -4.78 1.09 -26.59
C VAL A 409 -5.67 2.34 -26.71
N PRO A 410 -5.39 3.28 -27.63
CA PRO A 410 -6.05 4.60 -27.66
C PRO A 410 -7.58 4.55 -27.74
N ASP A 411 -8.14 3.65 -28.54
CA ASP A 411 -9.59 3.52 -28.75
C ASP A 411 -10.26 2.53 -27.77
N LEU A 412 -9.45 1.85 -26.96
CA LEU A 412 -9.86 0.86 -25.97
C LEU A 412 -9.10 1.09 -24.64
N PRO A 413 -9.43 2.16 -23.91
CA PRO A 413 -8.66 2.60 -22.74
C PRO A 413 -8.64 1.56 -21.60
N ASP A 414 -9.57 0.62 -21.62
CA ASP A 414 -9.64 -0.48 -20.66
C ASP A 414 -8.64 -1.61 -20.97
N ILE A 415 -8.02 -1.59 -22.17
CA ILE A 415 -7.07 -2.61 -22.63
C ILE A 415 -5.65 -2.05 -22.61
N GLN A 416 -4.77 -2.76 -21.96
CA GLN A 416 -3.34 -2.49 -21.92
C GLN A 416 -2.56 -3.69 -22.44
N LEU A 417 -1.75 -3.47 -23.44
CA LEU A 417 -0.77 -4.43 -23.94
C LEU A 417 0.57 -4.13 -23.28
N LEU A 418 1.34 -5.17 -22.99
CA LEU A 418 2.64 -4.99 -22.39
C LEU A 418 3.66 -6.00 -22.92
N THR A 419 4.91 -5.57 -22.91
CA THR A 419 6.08 -6.44 -23.01
C THR A 419 6.88 -6.32 -21.73
N PHE A 420 7.53 -7.40 -21.32
CA PHE A 420 8.24 -7.44 -20.06
C PHE A 420 9.55 -8.21 -20.10
N ALA A 421 10.43 -7.88 -19.16
CA ALA A 421 11.63 -8.62 -18.83
C ALA A 421 11.70 -8.79 -17.31
N ASP A 422 11.92 -10.02 -16.85
CA ASP A 422 12.02 -10.41 -15.45
C ASP A 422 13.39 -11.02 -15.18
N ALA A 423 13.98 -10.68 -14.04
CA ALA A 423 15.21 -11.28 -13.56
C ALA A 423 15.15 -11.47 -12.04
N GLY A 424 15.70 -12.57 -11.54
CA GLY A 424 15.76 -12.83 -10.11
C GLY A 424 16.98 -13.63 -9.72
N THR A 425 17.48 -13.41 -8.52
CA THR A 425 18.56 -14.19 -7.91
C THR A 425 18.20 -14.58 -6.50
N VAL A 426 18.53 -15.80 -6.10
CA VAL A 426 18.29 -16.31 -4.76
C VAL A 426 19.55 -17.00 -4.22
N ARG A 427 19.81 -16.83 -2.94
CA ARG A 427 20.62 -17.71 -2.12
C ARG A 427 19.67 -18.65 -1.39
N ILE A 428 19.80 -19.96 -1.66
CA ILE A 428 18.87 -20.97 -1.17
C ILE A 428 18.97 -21.05 0.36
N ASN A 429 20.15 -21.27 0.90
CA ASN A 429 20.46 -21.26 2.32
C ASN A 429 21.32 -20.04 2.64
N HIS A 430 20.95 -19.23 3.61
CA HIS A 430 21.74 -18.08 4.07
C HIS A 430 23.15 -18.53 4.47
N THR A 431 23.22 -19.57 5.30
CA THR A 431 24.44 -20.30 5.58
C THR A 431 24.45 -21.60 4.79
N PRO A 432 25.37 -21.77 3.83
CA PRO A 432 25.42 -22.97 3.01
C PRO A 432 25.57 -24.25 3.82
N LEU A 433 24.86 -25.30 3.41
CA LEU A 433 24.97 -26.61 4.02
C LEU A 433 26.21 -27.36 3.46
N PRO A 434 26.77 -28.34 4.19
CA PRO A 434 27.89 -29.15 3.69
C PRO A 434 27.59 -29.91 2.39
N THR A 435 26.31 -30.15 2.10
CA THR A 435 25.79 -30.83 0.90
C THR A 435 25.51 -29.88 -0.28
N ASP A 436 25.56 -28.59 -0.09
CA ASP A 436 25.24 -27.62 -1.13
C ASP A 436 26.32 -27.58 -2.19
N THR A 437 26.03 -28.11 -3.37
CA THR A 437 26.88 -28.00 -4.55
C THR A 437 26.71 -26.65 -5.25
N ASN A 438 25.53 -26.03 -5.15
CA ASN A 438 25.21 -24.72 -5.70
C ASN A 438 24.13 -24.07 -4.84
N ASN A 439 24.54 -23.14 -3.98
CA ASN A 439 23.65 -22.41 -3.05
C ASN A 439 23.08 -21.12 -3.67
N ARG A 440 23.26 -20.89 -4.97
CA ARG A 440 22.73 -19.72 -5.66
C ARG A 440 22.02 -20.12 -6.95
N ARG A 441 20.88 -19.49 -7.21
CA ARG A 441 20.17 -19.63 -8.46
C ARG A 441 19.79 -18.29 -9.03
N THR A 442 19.89 -18.14 -10.35
CA THR A 442 19.46 -16.95 -11.09
C THR A 442 18.48 -17.40 -12.17
N LEU A 443 17.37 -16.68 -12.27
CA LEU A 443 16.32 -16.91 -13.26
C LEU A 443 16.11 -15.62 -14.04
N ASP A 444 15.88 -15.74 -15.34
CA ASP A 444 15.57 -14.61 -16.21
C ASP A 444 14.62 -15.04 -17.34
N GLY A 445 13.80 -14.10 -17.78
CA GLY A 445 12.83 -14.34 -18.83
C GLY A 445 12.22 -13.04 -19.36
N GLU A 446 11.55 -13.17 -20.49
CA GLU A 446 10.88 -12.07 -21.17
C GLU A 446 9.50 -12.52 -21.66
N GLY A 447 8.65 -11.57 -22.02
CA GLY A 447 7.34 -11.97 -22.51
C GLY A 447 6.45 -10.82 -22.95
N LEU A 448 5.22 -11.23 -23.24
CA LEU A 448 4.12 -10.36 -23.65
C LEU A 448 2.94 -10.58 -22.72
N GLY A 449 2.13 -9.55 -22.54
CA GLY A 449 0.92 -9.66 -21.74
C GLY A 449 -0.19 -8.73 -22.21
N LEU A 450 -1.38 -9.03 -21.74
CA LEU A 450 -2.56 -8.23 -21.90
C LEU A 450 -3.25 -8.10 -20.55
N GLN A 451 -3.65 -6.87 -20.23
CA GLN A 451 -4.51 -6.58 -19.09
C GLN A 451 -5.76 -5.86 -19.62
N TRP A 452 -6.91 -6.36 -19.21
CA TRP A 452 -8.19 -5.76 -19.55
C TRP A 452 -8.99 -5.48 -18.29
N MET A 453 -9.24 -4.21 -18.00
CA MET A 453 -10.04 -3.72 -16.87
C MET A 453 -11.39 -3.28 -17.41
N GLY A 454 -12.35 -4.20 -17.44
CA GLY A 454 -13.65 -3.92 -18.05
C GLY A 454 -14.56 -3.01 -17.22
N THR A 455 -15.41 -2.25 -17.88
CA THR A 455 -16.39 -1.33 -17.28
C THR A 455 -17.42 -2.02 -16.36
N ARG A 456 -17.56 -3.36 -16.46
CA ARG A 456 -18.42 -4.19 -15.61
C ARG A 456 -17.70 -4.74 -14.37
N HIS A 457 -16.70 -4.00 -13.86
CA HIS A 457 -15.94 -4.36 -12.67
C HIS A 457 -15.24 -5.73 -12.75
N PHE A 458 -14.75 -6.12 -13.92
CA PHE A 458 -13.91 -7.30 -14.06
C PHE A 458 -12.48 -6.94 -14.48
N ALA A 459 -11.54 -7.79 -14.14
CA ALA A 459 -10.18 -7.75 -14.60
C ALA A 459 -9.78 -9.08 -15.24
N LEU A 460 -9.18 -9.02 -16.42
CA LEU A 460 -8.55 -10.16 -17.09
C LEU A 460 -7.06 -9.85 -17.25
N ARG A 461 -6.21 -10.78 -16.85
CA ARG A 461 -4.75 -10.70 -17.03
C ARG A 461 -4.26 -11.97 -17.69
N THR A 462 -3.43 -11.81 -18.73
CA THR A 462 -2.79 -12.96 -19.36
C THR A 462 -1.35 -12.61 -19.74
N TYR A 463 -0.46 -13.60 -19.60
CA TYR A 463 0.95 -13.47 -19.95
C TYR A 463 1.42 -14.69 -20.70
N LEU A 464 2.36 -14.46 -21.62
CA LEU A 464 3.14 -15.48 -22.28
C LEU A 464 4.61 -15.16 -22.07
N ALA A 465 5.34 -16.06 -21.43
CA ALA A 465 6.70 -15.84 -20.97
C ALA A 465 7.66 -16.90 -21.50
N TRP A 466 8.81 -16.47 -21.98
CA TRP A 466 9.92 -17.29 -22.45
C TRP A 466 11.11 -17.12 -21.50
N ARG A 467 11.66 -18.21 -21.01
CA ARG A 467 12.88 -18.17 -20.21
C ARG A 467 14.11 -17.93 -21.07
N ALA A 468 15.04 -17.13 -20.60
CA ALA A 468 16.38 -16.97 -21.15
C ALA A 468 17.43 -17.77 -20.32
N GLY A 469 17.18 -17.99 -19.03
CA GLY A 469 18.03 -18.69 -18.09
C GLY A 469 17.89 -20.23 -18.07
N PRO A 470 18.32 -20.89 -16.97
CA PRO A 470 18.38 -22.35 -16.84
C PRO A 470 16.98 -22.99 -16.89
N ALA A 471 16.91 -24.29 -17.15
CA ALA A 471 15.64 -25.02 -17.10
C ALA A 471 15.05 -25.02 -15.68
N PRO A 472 13.70 -25.04 -15.55
CA PRO A 472 13.06 -25.19 -14.26
C PRO A 472 13.39 -26.56 -13.65
N LEU A 473 13.42 -26.61 -12.32
CA LEU A 473 13.65 -27.85 -11.57
C LEU A 473 12.34 -28.41 -10.98
N THR A 474 11.34 -27.54 -10.78
CA THR A 474 10.11 -27.89 -10.05
C THR A 474 8.94 -28.23 -10.98
N ASP A 475 9.06 -28.02 -12.30
CA ASP A 475 8.00 -28.34 -13.26
C ASP A 475 8.58 -28.61 -14.65
N VAL A 476 7.72 -29.07 -15.56
CA VAL A 476 8.05 -29.23 -16.99
C VAL A 476 8.46 -27.90 -17.61
N ASP A 477 9.50 -27.94 -18.44
CA ASP A 477 9.96 -26.77 -19.20
C ASP A 477 8.96 -26.41 -20.30
N ARG A 478 8.16 -25.37 -20.05
CA ARG A 478 7.17 -24.84 -21.00
C ARG A 478 7.71 -23.57 -21.64
N ARG A 479 7.68 -23.49 -22.98
CA ARG A 479 8.11 -22.31 -23.75
C ARG A 479 7.15 -22.03 -24.90
N PRO A 480 6.23 -21.07 -24.78
CA PRO A 480 6.05 -20.16 -23.66
C PRO A 480 5.34 -20.81 -22.47
N ARG A 481 5.57 -20.26 -21.26
CA ARG A 481 4.71 -20.45 -20.11
C ARG A 481 3.59 -19.44 -20.18
N GLY A 482 2.35 -19.91 -20.08
CA GLY A 482 1.15 -19.09 -20.07
C GLY A 482 0.64 -18.89 -18.65
N TRP A 483 0.07 -17.73 -18.38
CA TRP A 483 -0.64 -17.37 -17.17
C TRP A 483 -1.95 -16.68 -17.51
N LEU A 484 -3.02 -17.02 -16.80
CA LEU A 484 -4.35 -16.45 -16.98
C LEU A 484 -5.02 -16.21 -15.63
N GLN A 485 -5.58 -15.05 -15.44
CA GLN A 485 -6.43 -14.71 -14.29
C GLN A 485 -7.65 -13.93 -14.74
N PHE A 486 -8.79 -14.29 -14.19
CA PHE A 486 -10.04 -13.54 -14.27
C PHE A 486 -10.48 -13.16 -12.86
N VAL A 487 -10.90 -11.91 -12.66
CA VAL A 487 -11.46 -11.42 -11.39
C VAL A 487 -12.73 -10.64 -11.70
N GLN A 488 -13.82 -10.94 -11.02
CA GLN A 488 -15.08 -10.18 -11.04
C GLN A 488 -15.27 -9.51 -9.69
N TYR A 489 -15.42 -8.20 -9.69
CA TYR A 489 -15.70 -7.39 -8.48
C TYR A 489 -17.20 -7.08 -8.39
N PHE A 490 -17.71 -6.88 -7.17
CA PHE A 490 -19.08 -6.50 -6.87
C PHE A 490 -19.17 -5.69 -5.57
#